data_e29043112a5bc70ecd78b6f3e7aba6b5
#
_entry.id   e29043112a5bc70ecd78b6f3e7aba6b5
#
_cell.length_a   1.000
_cell.length_b   1.000
_cell.length_c   1.000
_cell.angle_alpha   90.00
_cell.angle_beta   90.00
_cell.angle_gamma   90.00
#
_symmetry.space_group_name_H-M   'P 1'
#
loop_
_entity.id
_entity.type
_entity.pdbx_description
1 polymer ?
#
loop_
_entity_poly.entity_id
_entity_poly.type
_entity_poly.pdbx_seq_one_letter_code
_entity_poly.pdbx_strand_id
1 'polypeptide(L)'
;MKKIALFSALALILAGFASCVEDKIYDVASISDIKNTVAYTEDDAVTVTAKVTALVEITKVELLYKAGTEAEKTVPMTGMTNDAGVYQGTIPAAPVGTKVVYHIEASTGGNTECSPEVSYTVGEVPIDYTGLALNELNGNDKFIEIYNKGKEDIHIKGISIQKDGKDVWTAPSAILKSREFVLLYSTDVQADHAEHPEGYFFGSGLSAKKAVKVELFDPKGGSLDCFNLVNFVKKASASYSRVPDGTGAWYFTSATPAAKNANETADKVEGLE
;
A
#
# COMPACT_ATOMS: atom_id res chain seq x y z
N MET A 1 36.39 73.20 70.64
CA MET A 1 35.25 72.32 70.38
C MET A 1 34.69 72.54 68.97
N LYS A 2 35.16 71.90 67.97
CA LYS A 2 34.47 71.84 66.65
C LYS A 2 34.82 70.46 66.04
N LYS A 3 33.84 69.62 65.86
CA LYS A 3 33.96 68.32 65.21
C LYS A 3 34.02 68.54 63.71
N ILE A 4 35.11 68.08 63.11
CA ILE A 4 35.22 68.04 61.64
C ILE A 4 34.75 66.62 61.23
N ALA A 5 33.65 66.58 60.43
CA ALA A 5 33.13 65.35 59.86
C ALA A 5 33.89 65.11 58.51
N LEU A 6 34.59 64.02 58.45
CA LEU A 6 35.27 63.57 57.24
C LEU A 6 34.27 62.74 56.39
N PHE A 7 33.84 63.30 55.25
CA PHE A 7 33.03 62.59 54.23
C PHE A 7 34.00 61.81 53.34
N SER A 8 34.06 60.53 53.50
CA SER A 8 34.72 59.63 52.58
C SER A 8 33.74 59.35 51.39
N ALA A 9 34.08 59.92 50.29
CA ALA A 9 33.39 59.55 49.01
C ALA A 9 33.87 58.17 48.55
N LEU A 10 33.04 57.18 48.72
CA LEU A 10 33.28 55.86 48.15
C LEU A 10 32.79 55.90 46.70
N ALA A 11 33.67 56.04 45.75
CA ALA A 11 33.38 55.89 44.33
C ALA A 11 33.16 54.41 44.04
N LEU A 12 31.87 54.04 43.86
CA LEU A 12 31.47 52.68 43.41
C LEU A 12 31.75 52.60 41.92
N ILE A 13 32.83 51.94 41.52
CA ILE A 13 33.11 51.55 40.13
C ILE A 13 32.16 50.41 39.79
N LEU A 14 31.00 50.72 39.12
CA LEU A 14 30.22 49.71 38.44
C LEU A 14 31.02 49.27 37.20
N ALA A 15 31.84 48.25 37.35
CA ALA A 15 32.32 47.47 36.22
C ALA A 15 31.09 46.73 35.65
N GLY A 16 30.53 47.27 34.60
CA GLY A 16 29.51 46.56 33.79
C GLY A 16 30.14 45.32 33.18
N PHE A 17 29.87 44.18 33.78
CA PHE A 17 30.07 42.92 33.08
C PHE A 17 29.04 42.88 31.95
N ALA A 18 29.39 43.38 30.77
CA ALA A 18 28.76 42.98 29.55
C ALA A 18 29.10 41.49 29.36
N SER A 19 28.34 40.62 29.99
CA SER A 19 28.27 39.21 29.60
C SER A 19 27.70 39.21 28.19
N CYS A 20 28.55 39.15 27.20
CA CYS A 20 28.13 38.64 25.89
C CYS A 20 27.77 37.18 26.13
N VAL A 21 26.49 36.93 26.43
CA VAL A 21 25.92 35.62 26.22
C VAL A 21 25.90 35.50 24.71
N GLU A 22 26.89 34.83 24.13
CA GLU A 22 26.75 34.27 22.80
C GLU A 22 25.63 33.27 22.93
N ASP A 23 24.45 33.61 22.42
CA ASP A 23 23.40 32.65 22.17
C ASP A 23 23.99 31.60 21.24
N LYS A 24 24.49 30.49 21.81
CA LYS A 24 24.84 29.34 20.99
C LYS A 24 23.55 28.84 20.38
N ILE A 25 23.33 29.21 19.13
CA ILE A 25 22.31 28.55 18.30
C ILE A 25 22.77 27.11 18.19
N TYR A 26 22.08 26.21 18.90
CA TYR A 26 22.35 24.80 18.81
C TYR A 26 21.93 24.36 17.39
N ASP A 27 22.94 24.01 16.62
CA ASP A 27 22.87 23.56 15.23
C ASP A 27 22.41 22.10 15.17
N VAL A 28 21.27 21.82 15.78
CA VAL A 28 20.73 20.47 15.92
C VAL A 28 19.44 20.37 15.10
N ALA A 29 19.32 19.32 14.28
CA ALA A 29 18.10 19.00 13.61
C ALA A 29 17.07 18.39 14.59
N SER A 30 15.78 18.52 14.27
CA SER A 30 14.69 17.83 14.95
C SER A 30 14.03 16.88 13.98
N ILE A 31 13.90 15.60 14.37
CA ILE A 31 13.29 14.54 13.59
C ILE A 31 11.97 14.14 14.25
N SER A 32 10.88 14.20 13.52
CA SER A 32 9.53 13.91 14.00
C SER A 32 8.65 13.25 12.93
N ASP A 33 7.42 12.85 13.29
CA ASP A 33 6.42 12.30 12.37
C ASP A 33 6.93 11.15 11.50
N ILE A 34 7.73 10.26 12.11
CA ILE A 34 8.28 9.08 11.42
C ILE A 34 7.14 8.11 11.10
N LYS A 35 6.99 7.77 9.83
CA LYS A 35 5.99 6.83 9.31
C LYS A 35 6.63 5.91 8.30
N ASN A 36 6.06 4.70 8.19
CA ASN A 36 6.44 3.76 7.14
C ASN A 36 5.22 3.09 6.52
N THR A 37 5.33 2.70 5.26
CA THR A 37 4.35 1.83 4.62
C THR A 37 4.42 0.43 5.21
N VAL A 38 3.37 -0.37 5.03
CA VAL A 38 3.32 -1.75 5.52
C VAL A 38 3.98 -2.69 4.49
N ALA A 39 4.81 -3.61 4.94
CA ALA A 39 5.31 -4.73 4.14
C ALA A 39 4.40 -5.95 4.35
N TYR A 40 3.47 -6.19 3.45
CA TYR A 40 2.56 -7.32 3.50
C TYR A 40 3.19 -8.60 2.96
N THR A 41 4.08 -8.47 1.99
CA THR A 41 4.71 -9.59 1.27
C THR A 41 6.22 -9.36 1.14
N GLU A 42 6.93 -10.41 0.73
CA GLU A 42 8.38 -10.34 0.43
C GLU A 42 8.74 -9.47 -0.78
N ASP A 43 7.75 -8.98 -1.55
CA ASP A 43 7.97 -8.10 -2.70
C ASP A 43 7.78 -6.62 -2.34
N ASP A 44 7.32 -6.32 -1.13
CA ASP A 44 7.02 -4.96 -0.72
C ASP A 44 8.27 -4.24 -0.19
N ALA A 45 8.74 -3.25 -0.93
CA ALA A 45 9.67 -2.27 -0.41
C ALA A 45 8.93 -1.29 0.52
N VAL A 46 9.59 -0.89 1.63
CA VAL A 46 9.00 -0.01 2.63
C VAL A 46 9.48 1.41 2.45
N THR A 47 8.56 2.33 2.16
CA THR A 47 8.84 3.76 2.15
C THR A 47 8.74 4.31 3.56
N VAL A 48 9.81 4.91 4.04
CA VAL A 48 9.89 5.62 5.31
C VAL A 48 9.84 7.12 5.03
N THR A 49 9.01 7.84 5.78
CA THR A 49 8.93 9.30 5.74
C THR A 49 9.17 9.86 7.13
N ALA A 50 9.78 11.04 7.21
CA ALA A 50 9.96 11.77 8.45
C ALA A 50 9.98 13.28 8.18
N LYS A 51 9.51 14.06 9.16
CA LYS A 51 9.67 15.50 9.16
C LYS A 51 10.98 15.86 9.85
N VAL A 52 11.85 16.56 9.12
CA VAL A 52 13.14 17.04 9.62
C VAL A 52 13.18 18.56 9.52
N THR A 53 13.48 19.23 10.63
CA THR A 53 13.58 20.69 10.70
C THR A 53 14.85 21.10 11.46
N ALA A 54 15.44 22.20 11.09
CA ALA A 54 16.57 22.82 11.80
C ALA A 54 16.52 24.33 11.63
N LEU A 55 17.20 25.07 12.51
CA LEU A 55 17.37 26.52 12.39
C LEU A 55 18.47 26.90 11.37
N VAL A 56 19.27 25.93 10.97
CA VAL A 56 20.37 26.02 10.02
C VAL A 56 20.17 25.06 8.88
N GLU A 57 21.00 25.10 7.87
CA GLU A 57 20.90 24.23 6.71
C GLU A 57 21.07 22.73 7.09
N ILE A 58 20.12 21.91 6.68
CA ILE A 58 20.22 20.44 6.76
C ILE A 58 21.08 19.98 5.59
N THR A 59 22.24 19.43 5.89
CA THR A 59 23.23 19.02 4.87
C THR A 59 23.01 17.59 4.39
N LYS A 60 22.43 16.73 5.25
CA LYS A 60 22.19 15.32 4.92
C LYS A 60 21.08 14.75 5.79
N VAL A 61 20.23 13.88 5.20
CA VAL A 61 19.29 13.03 5.93
C VAL A 61 19.44 11.61 5.41
N GLU A 62 19.64 10.66 6.30
CA GLU A 62 19.88 9.26 5.99
C GLU A 62 18.95 8.35 6.80
N LEU A 63 18.56 7.26 6.18
CA LEU A 63 17.83 6.16 6.77
C LEU A 63 18.79 4.99 6.95
N LEU A 64 19.08 4.64 8.20
CA LEU A 64 19.90 3.49 8.54
C LEU A 64 18.99 2.34 8.95
N TYR A 65 19.20 1.16 8.39
CA TYR A 65 18.35 0.00 8.68
C TYR A 65 19.13 -1.31 8.73
N LYS A 66 18.57 -2.25 9.49
CA LYS A 66 19.07 -3.61 9.63
C LYS A 66 17.92 -4.59 9.41
N ALA A 67 18.08 -5.49 8.44
CA ALA A 67 17.10 -6.54 8.13
C ALA A 67 17.59 -7.88 8.69
N GLY A 68 16.87 -8.43 9.67
CA GLY A 68 17.24 -9.66 10.35
C GLY A 68 18.62 -9.61 10.98
N THR A 69 19.52 -10.49 10.53
CA THR A 69 20.91 -10.61 11.02
C THR A 69 21.94 -9.90 10.12
N GLU A 70 21.50 -9.22 9.06
CA GLU A 70 22.39 -8.52 8.15
C GLU A 70 23.10 -7.34 8.84
N ALA A 71 24.20 -6.88 8.23
CA ALA A 71 24.85 -5.64 8.65
C ALA A 71 23.94 -4.44 8.37
N GLU A 72 24.10 -3.40 9.16
CA GLU A 72 23.40 -2.14 8.96
C GLU A 72 23.72 -1.54 7.59
N LYS A 73 22.71 -1.02 6.93
CA LYS A 73 22.77 -0.39 5.61
C LYS A 73 22.23 1.03 5.70
N THR A 74 22.75 1.90 4.86
CA THR A 74 22.34 3.30 4.79
C THR A 74 21.70 3.61 3.45
N VAL A 75 20.60 4.36 3.49
CA VAL A 75 19.90 4.88 2.31
C VAL A 75 19.76 6.40 2.45
N PRO A 76 20.15 7.19 1.46
CA PRO A 76 19.90 8.63 1.48
C PRO A 76 18.40 8.92 1.42
N MET A 77 17.92 9.86 2.21
CA MET A 77 16.55 10.35 2.16
C MET A 77 16.47 11.62 1.34
N THR A 78 15.44 11.71 0.49
CA THR A 78 15.19 12.86 -0.40
C THR A 78 14.05 13.71 0.13
N GLY A 79 14.23 15.02 0.14
CA GLY A 79 13.19 15.97 0.50
C GLY A 79 12.01 15.91 -0.50
N MET A 80 10.79 15.91 0.01
CA MET A 80 9.57 15.88 -0.81
C MET A 80 9.25 17.29 -1.31
N THR A 81 9.00 17.43 -2.63
CA THR A 81 8.68 18.74 -3.24
C THR A 81 7.32 19.30 -2.81
N ASN A 82 6.39 18.43 -2.44
CA ASN A 82 5.01 18.80 -2.11
C ASN A 82 4.76 18.96 -0.60
N ASP A 83 5.76 18.66 0.24
CA ASP A 83 5.64 18.74 1.71
C ASP A 83 6.97 19.21 2.29
N ALA A 84 7.06 20.50 2.57
CA ALA A 84 8.29 21.15 3.02
C ALA A 84 8.78 20.57 4.36
N GLY A 85 10.05 20.15 4.38
CA GLY A 85 10.68 19.53 5.53
C GLY A 85 10.37 18.05 5.73
N VAL A 86 9.59 17.41 4.85
CA VAL A 86 9.41 15.97 4.86
C VAL A 86 10.42 15.31 3.93
N TYR A 87 11.10 14.29 4.43
CA TYR A 87 12.07 13.47 3.72
C TYR A 87 11.55 12.05 3.58
N GLN A 88 11.89 11.38 2.48
CA GLN A 88 11.57 9.98 2.26
C GLN A 88 12.78 9.17 1.84
N GLY A 89 12.82 7.92 2.30
CA GLY A 89 13.76 6.89 1.90
C GLY A 89 13.06 5.55 1.75
N THR A 90 13.66 4.60 1.02
CA THR A 90 13.06 3.30 0.77
C THR A 90 13.97 2.18 1.25
N ILE A 91 13.45 1.34 2.16
CA ILE A 91 14.07 0.08 2.56
C ILE A 91 13.66 -0.98 1.53
N PRO A 92 14.61 -1.70 0.93
CA PRO A 92 14.29 -2.77 -0.02
C PRO A 92 13.43 -3.86 0.61
N ALA A 93 12.68 -4.58 -0.23
CA ALA A 93 11.89 -5.74 0.14
C ALA A 93 12.75 -6.81 0.82
N ALA A 94 12.15 -7.58 1.74
CA ALA A 94 12.81 -8.63 2.48
C ALA A 94 11.86 -9.83 2.69
N PRO A 95 12.36 -11.05 2.95
CA PRO A 95 11.52 -12.22 3.16
C PRO A 95 10.49 -12.06 4.28
N VAL A 96 9.31 -12.67 4.11
CA VAL A 96 8.28 -12.71 5.16
C VAL A 96 8.86 -13.27 6.46
N GLY A 97 8.52 -12.66 7.59
CA GLY A 97 9.05 -12.96 8.92
C GLY A 97 10.34 -12.24 9.27
N THR A 98 10.96 -11.49 8.33
CA THR A 98 12.15 -10.69 8.63
C THR A 98 11.75 -9.49 9.48
N LYS A 99 12.36 -9.36 10.66
CA LYS A 99 12.30 -8.16 11.48
C LYS A 99 13.27 -7.12 10.93
N VAL A 100 12.77 -5.94 10.60
CA VAL A 100 13.57 -4.78 10.19
C VAL A 100 13.56 -3.75 11.30
N VAL A 101 14.74 -3.26 11.66
CA VAL A 101 14.91 -2.15 12.61
C VAL A 101 15.57 -1.00 11.87
N TYR A 102 15.10 0.21 12.06
CA TYR A 102 15.66 1.39 11.40
C TYR A 102 15.61 2.63 12.29
N HIS A 103 16.46 3.58 11.99
CA HIS A 103 16.42 4.94 12.52
C HIS A 103 16.83 5.95 11.44
N ILE A 104 16.65 7.22 11.72
CA ILE A 104 16.95 8.30 10.79
C ILE A 104 18.03 9.17 11.41
N GLU A 105 19.04 9.52 10.63
CA GLU A 105 20.06 10.49 10.97
C GLU A 105 19.88 11.76 10.13
N ALA A 106 19.92 12.91 10.79
CA ALA A 106 19.88 14.22 10.15
C ALA A 106 21.10 15.04 10.57
N SER A 107 21.88 15.47 9.59
CA SER A 107 23.09 16.24 9.80
C SER A 107 22.90 17.69 9.37
N THR A 108 23.45 18.59 10.18
CA THR A 108 23.68 19.99 9.87
C THR A 108 25.18 20.24 9.67
N GLY A 109 25.62 21.48 9.53
CA GLY A 109 27.07 21.78 9.37
C GLY A 109 27.93 21.41 10.58
N GLY A 110 27.34 21.22 11.76
CA GLY A 110 28.07 21.01 13.01
C GLY A 110 27.68 19.77 13.80
N ASN A 111 26.49 19.21 13.61
CA ASN A 111 25.95 18.13 14.42
C ASN A 111 25.18 17.11 13.59
N THR A 112 25.02 15.90 14.14
CA THR A 112 24.13 14.86 13.63
C THR A 112 23.19 14.45 14.74
N GLU A 113 21.90 14.43 14.46
CA GLU A 113 20.85 13.97 15.35
C GLU A 113 20.30 12.65 14.86
N CYS A 114 20.00 11.73 15.80
CA CYS A 114 19.46 10.41 15.51
C CYS A 114 18.05 10.31 16.06
N SER A 115 17.13 9.74 15.29
CA SER A 115 15.81 9.40 15.79
C SER A 115 15.84 8.18 16.72
N PRO A 116 14.78 7.95 17.53
CA PRO A 116 14.56 6.63 18.12
C PRO A 116 14.47 5.54 17.07
N GLU A 117 14.84 4.30 17.46
CA GLU A 117 14.65 3.12 16.60
C GLU A 117 13.17 2.79 16.43
N VAL A 118 12.81 2.45 15.20
CA VAL A 118 11.49 1.93 14.81
C VAL A 118 11.68 0.55 14.22
N SER A 119 10.73 -0.35 14.40
CA SER A 119 10.81 -1.68 13.81
C SER A 119 9.47 -2.15 13.25
N TYR A 120 9.54 -3.02 12.24
CA TYR A 120 8.41 -3.75 11.68
C TYR A 120 8.85 -5.18 11.32
N THR A 121 7.88 -6.07 11.11
CA THR A 121 8.12 -7.43 10.60
C THR A 121 7.37 -7.60 9.28
N VAL A 122 8.06 -8.09 8.26
CA VAL A 122 7.45 -8.35 6.95
C VAL A 122 6.36 -9.42 7.07
N GLY A 123 5.16 -9.15 6.57
CA GLY A 123 4.02 -10.06 6.62
C GLY A 123 3.34 -10.17 7.99
N GLU A 124 3.69 -9.32 8.97
CA GLU A 124 3.05 -9.32 10.30
C GLU A 124 1.60 -8.80 10.24
N VAL A 125 1.34 -7.83 9.40
CA VAL A 125 -0.02 -7.29 9.20
C VAL A 125 -0.78 -8.18 8.24
N PRO A 126 -1.89 -8.82 8.67
CA PRO A 126 -2.70 -9.64 7.79
C PRO A 126 -3.42 -8.79 6.75
N ILE A 127 -3.49 -9.29 5.52
CA ILE A 127 -4.27 -8.68 4.45
C ILE A 127 -5.74 -9.08 4.63
N ASP A 128 -6.64 -8.09 4.60
CA ASP A 128 -8.09 -8.33 4.57
C ASP A 128 -8.56 -8.48 3.12
N TYR A 129 -8.87 -9.70 2.74
CA TYR A 129 -9.36 -10.04 1.40
C TYR A 129 -10.89 -9.95 1.26
N THR A 130 -11.66 -9.64 2.30
CA THR A 130 -13.14 -9.59 2.25
C THR A 130 -13.68 -8.52 1.30
N GLY A 131 -12.82 -7.58 0.91
CA GLY A 131 -13.10 -6.59 -0.14
C GLY A 131 -13.19 -7.17 -1.55
N LEU A 132 -12.67 -8.38 -1.82
CA LEU A 132 -12.68 -8.97 -3.16
C LEU A 132 -13.98 -9.71 -3.46
N ALA A 133 -14.45 -9.61 -4.70
CA ALA A 133 -15.60 -10.36 -5.20
C ALA A 133 -15.46 -10.63 -6.70
N LEU A 134 -16.05 -11.73 -7.16
CA LEU A 134 -16.33 -11.96 -8.58
C LEU A 134 -17.36 -10.92 -9.02
N ASN A 135 -17.12 -10.24 -10.14
CA ASN A 135 -17.96 -9.13 -10.60
C ASN A 135 -18.65 -9.39 -11.93
N GLU A 136 -17.93 -9.95 -12.90
CA GLU A 136 -18.46 -10.26 -14.21
C GLU A 136 -17.85 -11.56 -14.77
N LEU A 137 -18.66 -12.39 -15.40
CA LEU A 137 -18.24 -13.59 -16.13
C LEU A 137 -18.83 -13.57 -17.53
N ASN A 138 -17.97 -13.66 -18.55
CA ASN A 138 -18.42 -13.68 -19.94
C ASN A 138 -17.90 -14.92 -20.68
N GLY A 139 -18.79 -15.83 -20.98
CA GLY A 139 -18.47 -17.06 -21.72
C GLY A 139 -18.39 -16.88 -23.24
N ASN A 140 -18.82 -15.74 -23.81
CA ASN A 140 -18.68 -15.41 -25.22
C ASN A 140 -17.30 -14.81 -25.48
N ASP A 141 -16.91 -13.78 -24.71
CA ASP A 141 -15.64 -13.06 -24.85
C ASP A 141 -14.54 -13.66 -23.97
N LYS A 142 -14.87 -14.72 -23.20
CA LYS A 142 -13.92 -15.54 -22.45
C LYS A 142 -13.17 -14.78 -21.34
N PHE A 143 -13.87 -14.01 -20.50
CA PHE A 143 -13.26 -13.32 -19.39
C PHE A 143 -13.95 -13.56 -18.05
N ILE A 144 -13.19 -13.38 -16.98
CA ILE A 144 -13.63 -13.32 -15.59
C ILE A 144 -13.10 -12.01 -15.02
N GLU A 145 -13.92 -11.32 -14.25
CA GLU A 145 -13.54 -10.07 -13.60
C GLU A 145 -13.71 -10.17 -12.09
N ILE A 146 -12.68 -9.69 -11.36
CA ILE A 146 -12.68 -9.53 -9.92
C ILE A 146 -12.75 -8.03 -9.63
N TYR A 147 -13.51 -7.64 -8.61
CA TYR A 147 -13.68 -6.27 -8.18
C TYR A 147 -13.29 -6.11 -6.70
N ASN A 148 -12.55 -5.05 -6.40
CA ASN A 148 -12.34 -4.63 -5.01
C ASN A 148 -13.48 -3.70 -4.58
N LYS A 149 -14.48 -4.25 -3.90
CA LYS A 149 -15.61 -3.50 -3.32
C LYS A 149 -15.25 -2.78 -2.02
N GLY A 150 -14.03 -3.01 -1.49
CA GLY A 150 -13.50 -2.42 -0.27
C GLY A 150 -13.14 -0.93 -0.43
N LYS A 151 -12.73 -0.31 0.67
CA LYS A 151 -12.26 1.09 0.69
C LYS A 151 -10.75 1.19 0.63
N GLU A 152 -10.06 0.10 0.89
CA GLU A 152 -8.60 0.02 0.95
C GLU A 152 -8.06 -0.74 -0.26
N ASP A 153 -6.83 -0.45 -0.62
CA ASP A 153 -6.08 -1.19 -1.62
C ASP A 153 -5.73 -2.60 -1.07
N ILE A 154 -5.79 -3.62 -1.92
CA ILE A 154 -5.57 -5.01 -1.51
C ILE A 154 -4.39 -5.60 -2.31
N HIS A 155 -3.39 -6.13 -1.60
CA HIS A 155 -2.35 -6.96 -2.19
C HIS A 155 -2.95 -8.31 -2.58
N ILE A 156 -2.97 -8.62 -3.89
CA ILE A 156 -3.68 -9.79 -4.42
C ILE A 156 -2.79 -11.02 -4.66
N LYS A 157 -1.48 -10.94 -4.36
CA LYS A 157 -0.56 -12.06 -4.54
C LYS A 157 -1.11 -13.34 -3.93
N GLY A 158 -1.20 -14.40 -4.75
CA GLY A 158 -1.67 -15.72 -4.32
C GLY A 158 -3.18 -15.89 -4.21
N ILE A 159 -3.99 -14.84 -4.47
CA ILE A 159 -5.43 -15.01 -4.71
C ILE A 159 -5.60 -15.99 -5.87
N SER A 160 -6.55 -16.92 -5.76
CA SER A 160 -6.75 -17.92 -6.81
C SER A 160 -8.20 -18.03 -7.26
N ILE A 161 -8.36 -18.48 -8.50
CA ILE A 161 -9.66 -18.86 -9.06
C ILE A 161 -9.66 -20.36 -9.34
N GLN A 162 -10.68 -21.02 -8.83
CA GLN A 162 -11.05 -22.36 -9.25
C GLN A 162 -12.27 -22.31 -10.20
N LYS A 163 -12.22 -23.16 -11.22
CA LYS A 163 -13.34 -23.39 -12.12
C LYS A 163 -13.68 -24.88 -12.16
N ASP A 164 -14.92 -25.20 -11.82
CA ASP A 164 -15.41 -26.59 -11.73
C ASP A 164 -14.47 -27.46 -10.86
N GLY A 165 -13.98 -26.92 -9.73
CA GLY A 165 -13.09 -27.58 -8.76
C GLY A 165 -11.62 -27.69 -9.20
N LYS A 166 -11.17 -27.00 -10.23
CA LYS A 166 -9.78 -26.98 -10.70
C LYS A 166 -9.18 -25.60 -10.61
N ASP A 167 -7.98 -25.49 -10.11
CA ASP A 167 -7.23 -24.23 -10.14
C ASP A 167 -6.97 -23.82 -11.60
N VAL A 168 -7.37 -22.63 -11.95
CA VAL A 168 -7.24 -22.08 -13.31
C VAL A 168 -6.43 -20.81 -13.36
N TRP A 169 -6.25 -20.12 -12.22
CA TRP A 169 -5.45 -18.90 -12.12
C TRP A 169 -4.99 -18.65 -10.68
N THR A 170 -3.79 -18.08 -10.58
CA THR A 170 -3.25 -17.55 -9.32
C THR A 170 -2.67 -16.17 -9.59
N ALA A 171 -3.04 -15.19 -8.77
CA ALA A 171 -2.64 -13.81 -8.93
C ALA A 171 -1.13 -13.62 -8.75
N PRO A 172 -0.47 -12.88 -9.67
CA PRO A 172 0.89 -12.40 -9.48
C PRO A 172 0.93 -11.36 -8.35
N SER A 173 2.15 -10.93 -7.97
CA SER A 173 2.31 -9.82 -7.04
C SER A 173 1.81 -8.53 -7.67
N ALA A 174 0.72 -8.00 -7.12
CA ALA A 174 0.10 -6.75 -7.56
C ALA A 174 -0.78 -6.16 -6.45
N ILE A 175 -1.10 -4.88 -6.61
CA ILE A 175 -2.05 -4.17 -5.75
C ILE A 175 -3.31 -3.89 -6.57
N LEU A 176 -4.45 -4.40 -6.12
CA LEU A 176 -5.76 -4.01 -6.65
C LEU A 176 -6.31 -2.85 -5.82
N LYS A 177 -6.36 -1.68 -6.43
CA LYS A 177 -6.83 -0.48 -5.74
C LYS A 177 -8.30 -0.57 -5.36
N SER A 178 -8.67 0.21 -4.36
CA SER A 178 -10.07 0.38 -3.96
C SER A 178 -10.94 0.79 -5.15
N ARG A 179 -12.05 0.08 -5.35
CA ARG A 179 -13.02 0.30 -6.43
C ARG A 179 -12.49 0.06 -7.85
N GLU A 180 -11.41 -0.70 -7.98
CA GLU A 180 -10.82 -1.09 -9.25
C GLU A 180 -11.09 -2.57 -9.57
N PHE A 181 -10.82 -2.95 -10.82
CA PHE A 181 -11.09 -4.27 -11.37
C PHE A 181 -9.79 -5.00 -11.74
N VAL A 182 -9.80 -6.32 -11.61
CA VAL A 182 -8.84 -7.22 -12.27
C VAL A 182 -9.60 -8.00 -13.33
N LEU A 183 -9.21 -7.81 -14.57
CA LEU A 183 -9.76 -8.52 -15.72
C LEU A 183 -8.84 -9.70 -16.07
N LEU A 184 -9.42 -10.88 -16.22
CA LEU A 184 -8.73 -12.11 -16.60
C LEU A 184 -9.35 -12.64 -17.89
N TYR A 185 -8.52 -12.83 -18.93
CA TYR A 185 -8.98 -13.54 -20.14
C TYR A 185 -8.62 -15.02 -20.08
N SER A 186 -9.41 -15.85 -20.77
CA SER A 186 -9.03 -17.25 -21.00
C SER A 186 -7.80 -17.34 -21.91
N THR A 187 -6.93 -18.32 -21.66
CA THR A 187 -5.85 -18.67 -22.58
C THR A 187 -6.35 -19.05 -23.98
N ASP A 188 -7.63 -19.45 -24.12
CA ASP A 188 -8.26 -19.73 -25.42
C ASP A 188 -8.27 -18.51 -26.38
N VAL A 189 -8.23 -17.29 -25.83
CA VAL A 189 -8.30 -16.02 -26.58
C VAL A 189 -7.05 -15.15 -26.35
N GLN A 190 -5.97 -15.70 -25.81
CA GLN A 190 -4.77 -14.97 -25.49
C GLN A 190 -4.15 -14.28 -26.72
N ALA A 191 -4.24 -14.91 -27.91
CA ALA A 191 -3.73 -14.32 -29.14
C ALA A 191 -4.49 -13.05 -29.57
N ASP A 192 -5.79 -12.96 -29.20
CA ASP A 192 -6.65 -11.81 -29.50
C ASP A 192 -6.44 -10.65 -28.51
N HIS A 193 -5.75 -10.93 -27.38
CA HIS A 193 -5.47 -9.99 -26.30
C HIS A 193 -3.98 -9.92 -25.98
N ALA A 194 -3.15 -9.84 -27.01
CA ALA A 194 -1.68 -9.85 -26.88
C ALA A 194 -1.11 -8.71 -26.01
N GLU A 195 -1.82 -7.57 -25.91
CA GLU A 195 -1.46 -6.43 -25.06
C GLU A 195 -1.83 -6.62 -23.60
N HIS A 196 -2.63 -7.66 -23.26
CA HIS A 196 -3.03 -7.91 -21.88
C HIS A 196 -1.86 -8.55 -21.11
N PRO A 197 -1.61 -8.15 -19.84
CA PRO A 197 -0.47 -8.65 -19.08
C PRO A 197 -0.50 -10.18 -18.93
N GLU A 198 0.64 -10.83 -19.14
CA GLU A 198 0.77 -12.31 -19.19
C GLU A 198 0.23 -13.01 -17.93
N GLY A 199 0.44 -12.45 -16.75
CA GLY A 199 -0.03 -13.01 -15.47
C GLY A 199 -1.55 -12.96 -15.26
N TYR A 200 -2.33 -12.43 -16.21
CA TYR A 200 -3.78 -12.23 -16.08
C TYR A 200 -4.57 -13.04 -17.11
N PHE A 201 -4.08 -14.24 -17.41
CA PHE A 201 -4.81 -15.24 -18.20
C PHE A 201 -5.12 -16.46 -17.33
N PHE A 202 -6.36 -16.96 -17.40
CA PHE A 202 -6.73 -18.21 -16.72
C PHE A 202 -6.70 -19.41 -17.66
N GLY A 203 -6.18 -20.53 -17.17
CA GLY A 203 -5.88 -21.74 -17.95
C GLY A 203 -7.09 -22.63 -18.23
N SER A 204 -8.25 -22.07 -18.61
CA SER A 204 -9.46 -22.84 -18.90
C SER A 204 -10.40 -22.05 -19.80
N GLY A 205 -11.14 -22.74 -20.65
CA GLY A 205 -12.24 -22.12 -21.40
C GLY A 205 -13.42 -21.77 -20.49
N LEU A 206 -14.09 -20.66 -20.76
CA LEU A 206 -15.39 -20.30 -20.19
C LEU A 206 -16.49 -20.43 -21.25
N SER A 207 -17.64 -20.99 -20.88
CA SER A 207 -18.73 -21.22 -21.83
C SER A 207 -20.02 -20.52 -21.40
N ALA A 208 -20.62 -19.81 -22.32
CA ALA A 208 -21.96 -19.21 -22.14
C ALA A 208 -23.13 -20.21 -22.33
N LYS A 209 -22.84 -21.50 -22.55
CA LYS A 209 -23.86 -22.50 -22.98
C LYS A 209 -24.01 -23.68 -22.03
N LYS A 210 -23.42 -23.64 -20.86
CA LYS A 210 -23.48 -24.74 -19.86
C LYS A 210 -23.37 -24.23 -18.45
N ALA A 211 -23.76 -25.07 -17.50
CA ALA A 211 -23.48 -24.86 -16.07
C ALA A 211 -21.97 -24.65 -15.81
N VAL A 212 -21.64 -23.85 -14.83
CA VAL A 212 -20.26 -23.56 -14.44
C VAL A 212 -20.21 -23.10 -12.99
N LYS A 213 -19.18 -23.54 -12.27
CA LYS A 213 -18.85 -23.03 -10.95
C LYS A 213 -17.52 -22.29 -11.03
N VAL A 214 -17.49 -21.06 -10.59
CA VAL A 214 -16.28 -20.23 -10.45
C VAL A 214 -16.18 -19.77 -9.01
N GLU A 215 -15.05 -20.04 -8.37
CA GLU A 215 -14.82 -19.73 -6.97
C GLU A 215 -13.55 -18.89 -6.83
N LEU A 216 -13.59 -17.89 -5.95
CA LEU A 216 -12.49 -17.02 -5.62
C LEU A 216 -11.99 -17.38 -4.21
N PHE A 217 -10.67 -17.59 -4.06
CA PHE A 217 -10.05 -17.97 -2.81
C PHE A 217 -8.95 -17.00 -2.39
N ASP A 218 -8.77 -16.85 -1.08
CA ASP A 218 -7.59 -16.20 -0.51
C ASP A 218 -6.34 -17.10 -0.64
N PRO A 219 -5.13 -16.56 -0.39
CA PRO A 219 -3.90 -17.34 -0.50
C PRO A 219 -3.78 -18.52 0.47
N LYS A 220 -4.64 -18.61 1.49
CA LYS A 220 -4.70 -19.71 2.47
C LYS A 220 -5.77 -20.74 2.13
N GLY A 221 -6.49 -20.55 1.02
CA GLY A 221 -7.58 -21.43 0.59
C GLY A 221 -8.94 -21.12 1.22
N GLY A 222 -9.08 -19.98 1.89
CA GLY A 222 -10.38 -19.49 2.37
C GLY A 222 -11.23 -18.99 1.21
N SER A 223 -12.50 -19.44 1.12
CA SER A 223 -13.43 -19.01 0.08
C SER A 223 -13.85 -17.56 0.31
N LEU A 224 -13.69 -16.71 -0.70
CA LEU A 224 -14.07 -15.30 -0.69
C LEU A 224 -15.40 -15.05 -1.39
N ASP A 225 -15.63 -15.68 -2.55
CA ASP A 225 -16.84 -15.53 -3.34
C ASP A 225 -17.02 -16.72 -4.29
N CYS A 226 -18.26 -16.91 -4.73
CA CYS A 226 -18.64 -18.01 -5.62
C CYS A 226 -19.72 -17.58 -6.60
N PHE A 227 -19.53 -17.95 -7.87
CA PHE A 227 -20.59 -18.00 -8.88
C PHE A 227 -20.83 -19.47 -9.22
N ASN A 228 -22.00 -20.02 -8.84
CA ASN A 228 -22.33 -21.42 -9.06
C ASN A 228 -23.63 -21.55 -9.84
N LEU A 229 -23.52 -21.64 -11.18
CA LEU A 229 -24.67 -21.88 -12.06
C LEU A 229 -24.87 -23.38 -12.23
N VAL A 230 -25.77 -23.98 -11.46
CA VAL A 230 -26.04 -25.43 -11.45
C VAL A 230 -27.11 -25.81 -12.50
N ASN A 231 -28.11 -24.96 -12.69
CA ASN A 231 -29.19 -25.20 -13.62
C ASN A 231 -29.08 -24.25 -14.80
N PHE A 232 -28.41 -24.69 -15.85
CA PHE A 232 -28.32 -23.92 -17.08
C PHE A 232 -29.67 -23.88 -17.79
N VAL A 233 -30.31 -22.69 -17.84
CA VAL A 233 -31.62 -22.49 -18.44
C VAL A 233 -31.52 -22.02 -19.88
N LYS A 234 -30.69 -21.02 -20.14
CA LYS A 234 -30.50 -20.43 -21.47
C LYS A 234 -29.09 -19.93 -21.67
N LYS A 235 -28.64 -19.90 -22.93
CA LYS A 235 -27.35 -19.28 -23.29
C LYS A 235 -27.37 -17.81 -22.86
N ALA A 236 -26.34 -17.39 -22.15
CA ALA A 236 -26.10 -15.98 -21.90
C ALA A 236 -25.87 -15.27 -23.24
N SER A 237 -26.69 -14.27 -23.54
CA SER A 237 -26.50 -13.43 -24.72
C SER A 237 -25.38 -12.43 -24.56
N ALA A 238 -24.96 -12.19 -23.31
CA ALA A 238 -23.97 -11.25 -22.88
C ALA A 238 -23.20 -11.81 -21.66
N SER A 239 -22.98 -11.01 -20.66
CA SER A 239 -22.29 -11.37 -19.42
C SER A 239 -23.27 -11.81 -18.32
N TYR A 240 -22.74 -12.55 -17.35
CA TYR A 240 -23.29 -12.63 -15.99
C TYR A 240 -22.59 -11.55 -15.16
N SER A 241 -23.30 -10.55 -14.70
CA SER A 241 -22.72 -9.40 -13.99
C SER A 241 -23.40 -9.12 -12.66
N ARG A 242 -22.65 -8.76 -11.65
CA ARG A 242 -23.21 -8.25 -10.38
C ARG A 242 -23.72 -6.83 -10.55
N VAL A 243 -24.94 -6.57 -10.15
CA VAL A 243 -25.51 -5.21 -10.16
C VAL A 243 -26.14 -4.94 -8.80
N PRO A 244 -25.57 -4.01 -8.01
CA PRO A 244 -24.35 -3.23 -8.25
C PRO A 244 -23.05 -4.07 -8.12
N ASP A 245 -21.94 -3.52 -8.64
CA ASP A 245 -20.63 -4.15 -8.63
C ASP A 245 -20.25 -4.75 -7.28
N GLY A 246 -19.74 -5.96 -7.30
CA GLY A 246 -19.16 -6.69 -6.17
C GLY A 246 -20.15 -7.10 -5.06
N THR A 247 -21.38 -6.57 -5.04
CA THR A 247 -22.33 -6.80 -3.94
C THR A 247 -23.73 -7.19 -4.38
N GLY A 248 -24.09 -6.92 -5.63
CA GLY A 248 -25.43 -7.16 -6.17
C GLY A 248 -25.73 -8.61 -6.48
N ALA A 249 -26.99 -8.87 -6.84
CA ALA A 249 -27.37 -10.12 -7.48
C ALA A 249 -26.79 -10.19 -8.91
N TRP A 250 -26.79 -11.39 -9.47
CA TRP A 250 -26.31 -11.63 -10.82
C TRP A 250 -27.43 -11.41 -11.85
N TYR A 251 -27.09 -10.68 -12.91
CA TYR A 251 -27.98 -10.34 -14.01
C TYR A 251 -27.31 -10.65 -15.36
N PHE A 252 -28.14 -10.83 -16.41
CA PHE A 252 -27.64 -10.83 -17.78
C PHE A 252 -27.49 -9.37 -18.24
N THR A 253 -26.30 -8.90 -18.49
CA THR A 253 -26.03 -7.53 -18.94
C THR A 253 -25.18 -7.52 -20.20
N SER A 254 -25.02 -6.36 -20.84
CA SER A 254 -23.94 -6.17 -21.82
C SER A 254 -22.58 -6.34 -21.14
N ALA A 255 -21.58 -6.79 -21.89
CA ALA A 255 -20.22 -6.92 -21.39
C ALA A 255 -19.61 -5.55 -21.08
N THR A 256 -18.94 -5.44 -19.92
CA THR A 256 -18.31 -4.20 -19.45
C THR A 256 -16.91 -4.46 -18.90
N PRO A 257 -16.01 -5.12 -19.68
CA PRO A 257 -14.71 -5.53 -19.16
C PRO A 257 -13.89 -4.34 -18.64
N ALA A 258 -13.36 -4.47 -17.41
CA ALA A 258 -12.61 -3.45 -16.67
C ALA A 258 -13.38 -2.14 -16.47
N ALA A 259 -14.71 -2.22 -16.40
CA ALA A 259 -15.57 -1.06 -16.18
C ALA A 259 -16.77 -1.43 -15.32
N LYS A 260 -17.41 -0.41 -14.77
CA LYS A 260 -18.62 -0.57 -13.97
C LYS A 260 -19.72 -1.29 -14.76
N ASN A 261 -20.31 -2.32 -14.16
CA ASN A 261 -21.41 -3.07 -14.75
C ASN A 261 -22.61 -2.18 -15.10
N ALA A 262 -23.21 -2.42 -16.24
CA ALA A 262 -24.38 -1.67 -16.71
C ALA A 262 -25.55 -1.84 -15.74
N ASN A 263 -26.19 -0.73 -15.38
CA ASN A 263 -27.41 -0.72 -14.55
C ASN A 263 -28.67 -1.11 -15.35
N GLU A 264 -28.51 -1.71 -16.51
CA GLU A 264 -29.65 -2.17 -17.30
C GLU A 264 -30.35 -3.28 -16.52
N THR A 265 -31.64 -3.11 -16.30
CA THR A 265 -32.51 -4.12 -15.69
C THR A 265 -32.72 -5.25 -16.67
N ALA A 266 -31.69 -6.05 -16.84
CA ALA A 266 -31.77 -7.31 -17.54
C ALA A 266 -32.40 -8.38 -16.63
N ASP A 267 -32.74 -9.52 -17.21
CA ASP A 267 -33.23 -10.66 -16.45
C ASP A 267 -32.21 -11.07 -15.38
N LYS A 268 -32.69 -11.32 -14.18
CA LYS A 268 -31.87 -11.92 -13.11
C LYS A 268 -31.43 -13.33 -13.55
N VAL A 269 -30.20 -13.68 -13.22
CA VAL A 269 -29.69 -15.03 -13.47
C VAL A 269 -30.35 -15.99 -12.49
N GLU A 270 -31.09 -16.96 -13.05
CA GLU A 270 -31.72 -18.05 -12.31
C GLU A 270 -30.83 -19.29 -12.29
N GLY A 271 -31.07 -20.22 -11.36
CA GLY A 271 -30.33 -21.49 -11.27
C GLY A 271 -28.97 -21.36 -10.60
N LEU A 272 -28.73 -20.30 -9.82
CA LEU A 272 -27.57 -20.13 -8.96
C LEU A 272 -27.82 -20.79 -7.59
N GLU A 273 -26.75 -21.42 -7.03
CA GLU A 273 -26.69 -21.96 -5.66
C GLU A 273 -25.62 -21.29 -4.83
#